data_22900827245911600720d069b6f00c09
#
_entry.id   22900827245911600720d069b6f00c09
#
_cell.length_a   1.000
_cell.length_b   1.000
_cell.length_c   1.000
_cell.angle_alpha   90.00
_cell.angle_beta   90.00
_cell.angle_gamma   90.00
#
_symmetry.space_group_name_H-M   'P 1'
#
loop_
_entity.id
_entity.type
_entity.pdbx_description
1 polymer ?
#
loop_
_entity_poly.entity_id
_entity_poly.type
_entity_poly.pdbx_seq_one_letter_code
_entity_poly.pdbx_strand_id
1 'polypeptide(L)'
;MAAETTSKTAPATETAIKASIDKIDEATTCISQGKADEFFSTLWQNHQAAVINFGKTVLLAIIVLVIAYLLTKVVKKLIMKTADKVDSLDSSIGKLLFAIAKFGISLLTFLIIIDLFGVNTASVITVLGAAGLAVALAMKDSLSNIAAGLMLIFMRPYKVGDFVDCGSVTGTISELGLFSTIVTTLDGIFISVPNSTIFGSPIKNYSRNARRMANITVRISYSDNLPQAIDLLKKVMDENEQILKDPAPMVLVDLADSSVNLTLRFWASNDVYWDVYWGIKAQLKATIEDAGFSIPFPQRVITFANKES
;
A
#
# COMPACT_ATOMS: atom_id res chain seq x y z
N MET A 1 30.05 -45.41 25.78
CA MET A 1 31.10 -45.05 24.83
C MET A 1 31.36 -43.56 25.05
N ALA A 2 32.11 -43.30 26.12
CA ALA A 2 32.51 -41.96 26.54
C ALA A 2 34.02 -42.05 26.73
N ALA A 3 34.74 -41.16 26.05
CA ALA A 3 36.12 -40.75 26.28
C ALA A 3 36.75 -40.41 24.91
N GLU A 4 37.03 -39.13 24.71
CA GLU A 4 38.11 -38.57 23.87
C GLU A 4 37.79 -37.13 23.41
N THR A 5 37.77 -36.20 24.36
CA THR A 5 37.78 -34.76 24.02
C THR A 5 38.53 -33.93 25.08
N THR A 6 39.68 -34.39 25.53
CA THR A 6 40.51 -33.63 26.46
C THR A 6 42.00 -33.79 26.15
N SER A 7 42.47 -33.33 24.98
CA SER A 7 43.92 -33.30 24.73
C SER A 7 44.36 -32.41 23.54
N LYS A 8 43.81 -31.23 23.36
CA LYS A 8 44.34 -30.29 22.33
C LYS A 8 44.59 -28.84 22.77
N THR A 9 44.30 -28.49 24.01
CA THR A 9 44.51 -27.12 24.54
C THR A 9 45.76 -26.93 25.40
N ALA A 10 46.39 -28.00 25.83
CA ALA A 10 47.58 -27.97 26.70
C ALA A 10 48.86 -27.40 26.02
N PRO A 11 49.24 -27.75 24.77
CA PRO A 11 50.54 -27.32 24.24
C PRO A 11 50.61 -25.81 23.90
N ALA A 12 49.50 -25.19 23.55
CA ALA A 12 49.47 -23.74 23.18
C ALA A 12 49.63 -22.82 24.43
N THR A 13 49.04 -23.24 25.53
CA THR A 13 49.11 -22.49 26.79
C THR A 13 50.51 -22.60 27.41
N GLU A 14 51.13 -23.82 27.35
CA GLU A 14 52.47 -24.03 27.86
C GLU A 14 53.53 -23.31 27.05
N THR A 15 53.38 -23.23 25.72
CA THR A 15 54.24 -22.44 24.83
C THR A 15 54.13 -20.94 25.11
N ALA A 16 52.92 -20.44 25.35
CA ALA A 16 52.70 -19.03 25.66
C ALA A 16 53.26 -18.63 27.04
N ILE A 17 53.14 -19.51 28.04
CA ILE A 17 53.74 -19.32 29.38
C ILE A 17 55.25 -19.32 29.28
N LYS A 18 55.84 -20.25 28.54
CA LYS A 18 57.29 -20.32 28.37
C LYS A 18 57.84 -19.08 27.65
N ALA A 19 57.21 -18.62 26.60
CA ALA A 19 57.56 -17.38 25.90
C ALA A 19 57.43 -16.13 26.81
N SER A 20 56.51 -16.14 27.77
CA SER A 20 56.33 -15.05 28.74
C SER A 20 57.46 -15.09 29.81
N ILE A 21 57.87 -16.28 30.23
CA ILE A 21 58.97 -16.46 31.19
C ILE A 21 60.29 -16.02 30.51
N ASP A 22 60.56 -16.47 29.29
CA ASP A 22 61.79 -16.09 28.56
C ASP A 22 61.90 -14.57 28.39
N LYS A 23 60.78 -13.86 28.14
CA LYS A 23 60.76 -12.39 28.08
C LYS A 23 61.00 -11.72 29.43
N ILE A 24 60.55 -12.31 30.51
CA ILE A 24 60.81 -11.78 31.88
C ILE A 24 62.28 -11.97 32.25
N ASP A 25 62.88 -13.10 31.91
CA ASP A 25 64.28 -13.37 32.14
C ASP A 25 65.21 -12.48 31.29
N GLU A 26 64.85 -12.22 30.04
CA GLU A 26 65.54 -11.30 29.15
C GLU A 26 65.44 -9.84 29.70
N ALA A 27 64.27 -9.43 30.13
CA ALA A 27 64.07 -8.11 30.79
C ALA A 27 64.93 -7.97 32.07
N THR A 28 64.94 -9.01 32.93
CA THR A 28 65.68 -9.00 34.18
C THR A 28 67.19 -8.96 33.93
N THR A 29 67.67 -9.65 32.91
CA THR A 29 69.09 -9.67 32.52
C THR A 29 69.54 -8.33 31.96
N CYS A 30 68.71 -7.71 31.07
CA CYS A 30 68.99 -6.40 30.51
C CYS A 30 69.01 -5.30 31.57
N ILE A 31 68.09 -5.34 32.56
CA ILE A 31 68.04 -4.38 33.66
C ILE A 31 69.29 -4.53 34.58
N SER A 32 69.72 -5.77 34.88
CA SER A 32 70.88 -6.07 35.73
C SER A 32 72.20 -5.62 35.07
N GLN A 33 72.23 -5.55 33.73
CA GLN A 33 73.43 -5.11 32.97
C GLN A 33 73.47 -3.58 32.70
N GLY A 34 72.54 -2.83 33.23
CA GLY A 34 72.47 -1.38 33.01
C GLY A 34 72.01 -0.96 31.57
N LYS A 35 71.47 -1.91 30.78
CA LYS A 35 70.99 -1.68 29.39
C LYS A 35 69.45 -1.50 29.31
N ALA A 36 68.86 -0.94 30.36
CA ALA A 36 67.43 -0.71 30.42
C ALA A 36 66.90 0.12 29.21
N ASP A 37 67.64 1.11 28.79
CA ASP A 37 67.27 2.02 27.69
C ASP A 37 67.22 1.28 26.32
N GLU A 38 68.14 0.34 26.07
CA GLU A 38 68.12 -0.52 24.86
C GLU A 38 66.92 -1.46 24.87
N PHE A 39 66.57 -2.03 26.00
CA PHE A 39 65.43 -2.90 26.15
C PHE A 39 64.09 -2.12 25.92
N PHE A 40 63.95 -0.95 26.54
CA PHE A 40 62.78 -0.10 26.33
C PHE A 40 62.66 0.39 24.89
N SER A 41 63.76 0.75 24.26
CA SER A 41 63.75 1.16 22.86
C SER A 41 63.34 0.05 21.91
N THR A 42 63.79 -1.20 22.15
CA THR A 42 63.43 -2.39 21.36
C THR A 42 61.94 -2.74 21.56
N LEU A 43 61.45 -2.71 22.80
CA LEU A 43 60.03 -2.92 23.10
C LEU A 43 59.17 -1.84 22.43
N TRP A 44 59.62 -0.60 22.49
CA TRP A 44 58.89 0.50 21.83
C TRP A 44 58.84 0.31 20.33
N GLN A 45 59.96 0.00 19.67
CA GLN A 45 60.00 -0.23 18.23
C GLN A 45 59.10 -1.41 17.79
N ASN A 46 59.09 -2.48 18.58
CA ASN A 46 58.27 -3.66 18.30
C ASN A 46 56.75 -3.42 18.47
N HIS A 47 56.37 -2.51 19.37
CA HIS A 47 54.98 -2.25 19.67
C HIS A 47 54.49 -0.91 19.08
N GLN A 48 55.36 -0.05 18.53
CA GLN A 48 55.03 1.25 17.99
C GLN A 48 53.94 1.18 16.91
N ALA A 49 54.02 0.23 15.99
CA ALA A 49 53.02 0.02 14.92
C ALA A 49 51.66 -0.38 15.51
N ALA A 50 51.64 -1.22 16.55
CA ALA A 50 50.40 -1.64 17.20
C ALA A 50 49.74 -0.47 17.96
N VAL A 51 50.51 0.32 18.68
CA VAL A 51 50.03 1.52 19.41
C VAL A 51 49.48 2.58 18.46
N ILE A 52 50.20 2.84 17.36
CA ILE A 52 49.75 3.79 16.34
C ILE A 52 48.46 3.31 15.68
N ASN A 53 48.39 2.04 15.33
CA ASN A 53 47.16 1.46 14.72
C ASN A 53 45.98 1.50 15.69
N PHE A 54 46.18 1.16 16.95
CA PHE A 54 45.15 1.27 17.98
C PHE A 54 44.69 2.74 18.15
N GLY A 55 45.63 3.71 18.19
CA GLY A 55 45.31 5.12 18.24
C GLY A 55 44.46 5.59 17.04
N LYS A 56 44.79 5.12 15.83
CA LYS A 56 43.99 5.38 14.61
C LYS A 56 42.58 4.82 14.71
N THR A 57 42.44 3.57 15.20
CA THR A 57 41.14 2.91 15.37
C THR A 57 40.27 3.69 16.38
N VAL A 58 40.83 4.09 17.50
CA VAL A 58 40.13 4.88 18.50
C VAL A 58 39.70 6.26 17.93
N LEU A 59 40.56 6.91 17.18
CA LEU A 59 40.24 8.18 16.52
C LEU A 59 39.07 7.99 15.51
N LEU A 60 39.11 6.94 14.70
CA LEU A 60 38.03 6.63 13.78
C LEU A 60 36.71 6.31 14.51
N ALA A 61 36.76 5.57 15.61
CA ALA A 61 35.59 5.26 16.43
C ALA A 61 34.97 6.56 17.01
N ILE A 62 35.78 7.51 17.45
CA ILE A 62 35.30 8.83 17.92
C ILE A 62 34.63 9.59 16.78
N ILE A 63 35.22 9.60 15.57
CA ILE A 63 34.64 10.26 14.42
C ILE A 63 33.26 9.63 14.08
N VAL A 64 33.15 8.29 14.08
CA VAL A 64 31.89 7.58 13.85
C VAL A 64 30.83 7.94 14.88
N LEU A 65 31.21 8.04 16.18
CA LEU A 65 30.30 8.48 17.25
C LEU A 65 29.81 9.91 17.05
N VAL A 66 30.70 10.82 16.66
CA VAL A 66 30.33 12.22 16.39
C VAL A 66 29.35 12.30 15.21
N ILE A 67 29.63 11.57 14.13
CA ILE A 67 28.73 11.51 12.96
C ILE A 67 27.36 10.94 13.36
N ALA A 68 27.32 9.84 14.12
CA ALA A 68 26.09 9.23 14.61
C ALA A 68 25.28 10.19 15.51
N TYR A 69 25.95 10.93 16.36
CA TYR A 69 25.31 11.96 17.20
C TYR A 69 24.70 13.08 16.36
N LEU A 70 25.46 13.62 15.40
CA LEU A 70 24.96 14.66 14.49
C LEU A 70 23.79 14.17 13.66
N LEU A 71 23.89 12.96 13.11
CA LEU A 71 22.81 12.32 12.35
C LEU A 71 21.55 12.16 13.21
N THR A 72 21.68 11.66 14.43
CA THR A 72 20.56 11.52 15.37
C THR A 72 19.90 12.86 15.67
N LYS A 73 20.69 13.93 15.83
CA LYS A 73 20.18 15.29 16.06
C LYS A 73 19.42 15.84 14.85
N VAL A 74 19.94 15.62 13.64
CA VAL A 74 19.28 16.03 12.40
C VAL A 74 17.95 15.27 12.22
N VAL A 75 17.96 13.93 12.37
CA VAL A 75 16.77 13.09 12.25
C VAL A 75 15.71 13.50 13.28
N LYS A 76 16.11 13.75 14.55
CA LYS A 76 15.21 14.26 15.57
C LYS A 76 14.54 15.57 15.14
N LYS A 77 15.35 16.54 14.65
CA LYS A 77 14.83 17.85 14.20
C LYS A 77 13.87 17.71 13.03
N LEU A 78 14.17 16.83 12.06
CA LEU A 78 13.30 16.59 10.91
C LEU A 78 11.97 15.97 11.33
N ILE A 79 12.01 14.89 12.13
CA ILE A 79 10.80 14.19 12.57
C ILE A 79 9.90 15.11 13.40
N MET A 80 10.46 15.80 14.38
CA MET A 80 9.69 16.69 15.26
C MET A 80 9.11 17.88 14.50
N LYS A 81 9.89 18.51 13.61
CA LYS A 81 9.41 19.62 12.78
C LYS A 81 8.27 19.20 11.83
N THR A 82 8.27 17.95 11.38
CA THR A 82 7.20 17.42 10.52
C THR A 82 5.97 17.06 11.35
N ALA A 83 6.17 16.45 12.53
CA ALA A 83 5.09 16.12 13.46
C ALA A 83 4.32 17.37 13.93
N ASP A 84 5.03 18.47 14.22
CA ASP A 84 4.43 19.74 14.66
C ASP A 84 3.61 20.46 13.57
N LYS A 85 3.80 20.10 12.29
CA LYS A 85 3.07 20.70 11.14
C LYS A 85 1.77 20.00 10.77
N VAL A 86 1.56 18.81 11.27
CA VAL A 86 0.40 17.97 10.94
C VAL A 86 -0.48 17.85 12.18
N ASP A 87 -1.51 18.69 12.27
CA ASP A 87 -2.44 18.76 13.41
C ASP A 87 -3.12 17.42 13.77
N SER A 88 -3.15 16.47 12.84
CA SER A 88 -3.71 15.13 13.04
C SER A 88 -2.71 14.08 13.54
N LEU A 89 -1.41 14.40 13.60
CA LEU A 89 -0.39 13.47 14.11
C LEU A 89 -0.21 13.71 15.62
N ASP A 90 -0.73 12.76 16.41
CA ASP A 90 -0.48 12.73 17.84
C ASP A 90 1.04 12.79 18.11
N SER A 91 1.47 13.66 19.03
CA SER A 91 2.89 13.83 19.40
C SER A 91 3.59 12.51 19.77
N SER A 92 2.79 11.50 20.10
CA SER A 92 3.22 10.13 20.40
C SER A 92 3.82 9.42 19.20
N ILE A 93 3.29 9.65 17.99
CA ILE A 93 3.77 9.00 16.74
C ILE A 93 5.16 9.54 16.37
N GLY A 94 5.36 10.86 16.49
CA GLY A 94 6.68 11.47 16.26
C GLY A 94 7.76 10.94 17.21
N LYS A 95 7.41 10.74 18.50
CA LYS A 95 8.30 10.15 19.50
C LYS A 95 8.64 8.69 19.18
N LEU A 96 7.66 7.91 18.75
CA LEU A 96 7.85 6.49 18.36
C LEU A 96 8.77 6.37 17.15
N LEU A 97 8.52 7.14 16.08
CA LEU A 97 9.36 7.16 14.88
C LEU A 97 10.80 7.57 15.21
N PHE A 98 10.97 8.57 16.07
CA PHE A 98 12.31 8.97 16.53
C PHE A 98 12.98 7.85 17.34
N ALA A 99 12.26 7.16 18.22
CA ALA A 99 12.81 6.04 19.00
C ALA A 99 13.32 4.91 18.10
N ILE A 100 12.54 4.54 17.07
CA ILE A 100 12.91 3.52 16.08
C ILE A 100 14.15 3.97 15.29
N ALA A 101 14.15 5.19 14.77
CA ALA A 101 15.29 5.75 14.02
C ALA A 101 16.56 5.81 14.88
N LYS A 102 16.45 6.28 16.12
CA LYS A 102 17.57 6.33 17.08
C LYS A 102 18.13 4.93 17.36
N PHE A 103 17.25 3.94 17.58
CA PHE A 103 17.68 2.57 17.79
C PHE A 103 18.46 2.02 16.58
N GLY A 104 17.95 2.22 15.36
CA GLY A 104 18.63 1.80 14.13
C GLY A 104 20.00 2.46 13.96
N ILE A 105 20.09 3.79 14.15
CA ILE A 105 21.38 4.53 14.09
C ILE A 105 22.34 4.00 15.15
N SER A 106 21.87 3.79 16.39
CA SER A 106 22.72 3.29 17.48
C SER A 106 23.24 1.88 17.21
N LEU A 107 22.39 0.99 16.68
CA LEU A 107 22.75 -0.38 16.33
C LEU A 107 23.81 -0.41 15.22
N LEU A 108 23.62 0.37 14.15
CA LEU A 108 24.59 0.49 13.04
C LEU A 108 25.92 1.05 13.54
N THR A 109 25.89 2.11 14.36
CA THR A 109 27.09 2.71 14.96
C THR A 109 27.85 1.71 15.80
N PHE A 110 27.14 0.92 16.62
CA PHE A 110 27.74 -0.14 17.44
C PHE A 110 28.43 -1.20 16.59
N LEU A 111 27.78 -1.68 15.53
CA LEU A 111 28.36 -2.68 14.62
C LEU A 111 29.63 -2.14 13.93
N ILE A 112 29.60 -0.90 13.44
CA ILE A 112 30.76 -0.26 12.79
C ILE A 112 31.93 -0.15 13.79
N ILE A 113 31.67 0.24 15.02
CA ILE A 113 32.70 0.38 16.05
C ILE A 113 33.32 -0.97 16.37
N ILE A 114 32.53 -2.03 16.57
CA ILE A 114 33.05 -3.38 16.87
C ILE A 114 33.91 -3.89 15.69
N ASP A 115 33.49 -3.64 14.46
CA ASP A 115 34.23 -4.04 13.25
C ASP A 115 35.58 -3.31 13.16
N LEU A 116 35.64 -2.02 13.50
CA LEU A 116 36.88 -1.25 13.57
C LEU A 116 37.89 -1.82 14.59
N PHE A 117 37.41 -2.47 15.66
CA PHE A 117 38.25 -3.16 16.63
C PHE A 117 38.61 -4.60 16.24
N GLY A 118 38.26 -5.01 15.00
CA GLY A 118 38.66 -6.31 14.43
C GLY A 118 37.77 -7.48 14.86
N VAL A 119 36.61 -7.20 15.47
CA VAL A 119 35.63 -8.25 15.80
C VAL A 119 34.82 -8.60 14.56
N ASN A 120 34.75 -9.86 14.20
CA ASN A 120 33.97 -10.31 13.06
C ASN A 120 32.47 -10.11 13.30
N THR A 121 31.90 -9.12 12.63
CA THR A 121 30.46 -8.76 12.72
C THR A 121 29.59 -9.53 11.75
N ALA A 122 30.14 -10.37 10.86
CA ALA A 122 29.40 -11.04 9.79
C ALA A 122 28.24 -11.91 10.31
N SER A 123 28.45 -12.65 11.41
CA SER A 123 27.42 -13.48 12.02
C SER A 123 26.27 -12.64 12.61
N VAL A 124 26.58 -11.50 13.23
CA VAL A 124 25.59 -10.57 13.79
C VAL A 124 24.78 -9.94 12.68
N ILE A 125 25.44 -9.49 11.60
CA ILE A 125 24.78 -8.92 10.41
C ILE A 125 23.86 -9.95 9.77
N THR A 126 24.27 -11.22 9.69
CA THR A 126 23.44 -12.30 9.14
C THR A 126 22.17 -12.50 9.96
N VAL A 127 22.29 -12.56 11.29
CA VAL A 127 21.12 -12.69 12.18
C VAL A 127 20.20 -11.48 12.10
N LEU A 128 20.77 -10.27 12.08
CA LEU A 128 19.99 -9.02 11.90
C LEU A 128 19.31 -8.96 10.53
N GLY A 129 19.96 -9.43 9.48
CA GLY A 129 19.39 -9.55 8.14
C GLY A 129 18.19 -10.50 8.12
N ALA A 130 18.31 -11.68 8.73
CA ALA A 130 17.22 -12.63 8.85
C ALA A 130 16.04 -12.07 9.68
N ALA A 131 16.35 -11.43 10.82
CA ALA A 131 15.34 -10.76 11.63
C ALA A 131 14.65 -9.60 10.88
N GLY A 132 15.42 -8.80 10.13
CA GLY A 132 14.90 -7.73 9.29
C GLY A 132 13.97 -8.24 8.18
N LEU A 133 14.32 -9.37 7.55
CA LEU A 133 13.47 -10.01 6.57
C LEU A 133 12.15 -10.49 7.20
N ALA A 134 12.20 -11.10 8.38
CA ALA A 134 11.00 -11.54 9.10
C ALA A 134 10.07 -10.37 9.42
N VAL A 135 10.62 -9.23 9.90
CA VAL A 135 9.84 -7.99 10.14
C VAL A 135 9.27 -7.44 8.84
N ALA A 136 10.06 -7.39 7.75
CA ALA A 136 9.59 -6.91 6.45
C ALA A 136 8.43 -7.75 5.91
N LEU A 137 8.49 -9.09 6.05
CA LEU A 137 7.41 -9.99 5.67
C LEU A 137 6.16 -9.79 6.55
N ALA A 138 6.33 -9.59 7.85
CA ALA A 138 5.21 -9.31 8.75
C ALA A 138 4.51 -7.96 8.45
N MET A 139 5.25 -6.97 7.93
CA MET A 139 4.73 -5.64 7.57
C MET A 139 4.30 -5.52 6.10
N LYS A 140 4.40 -6.57 5.31
CA LYS A 140 4.15 -6.58 3.86
C LYS A 140 2.81 -5.92 3.49
N ASP A 141 1.72 -6.29 4.17
CA ASP A 141 0.39 -5.78 3.85
C ASP A 141 0.23 -4.30 4.21
N SER A 142 0.81 -3.87 5.32
CA SER A 142 0.82 -2.45 5.70
C SER A 142 1.59 -1.61 4.68
N LEU A 143 2.75 -2.08 4.25
CA LEU A 143 3.58 -1.40 3.25
C LEU A 143 2.89 -1.38 1.88
N SER A 144 2.19 -2.47 1.50
CA SER A 144 1.38 -2.54 0.29
C SER A 144 0.26 -1.50 0.29
N ASN A 145 -0.42 -1.31 1.43
CA ASN A 145 -1.47 -0.30 1.56
C ASN A 145 -0.93 1.13 1.42
N ILE A 146 0.24 1.42 1.99
CA ILE A 146 0.90 2.73 1.85
C ILE A 146 1.26 2.97 0.37
N ALA A 147 1.90 2.00 -0.29
CA ALA A 147 2.27 2.11 -1.69
C ALA A 147 1.04 2.34 -2.58
N ALA A 148 -0.03 1.56 -2.37
CA ALA A 148 -1.29 1.73 -3.07
C ALA A 148 -1.92 3.11 -2.80
N GLY A 149 -1.93 3.58 -1.56
CA GLY A 149 -2.43 4.91 -1.19
C GLY A 149 -1.68 6.03 -1.92
N LEU A 150 -0.35 5.97 -1.97
CA LEU A 150 0.45 6.93 -2.73
C LEU A 150 0.14 6.87 -4.23
N MET A 151 -0.04 5.67 -4.80
CA MET A 151 -0.41 5.52 -6.22
C MET A 151 -1.80 6.08 -6.50
N LEU A 152 -2.78 5.87 -5.62
CA LEU A 152 -4.12 6.46 -5.73
C LEU A 152 -4.08 7.98 -5.69
N ILE A 153 -3.26 8.58 -4.81
CA ILE A 153 -3.06 10.03 -4.73
C ILE A 153 -2.38 10.58 -6.00
N PHE A 154 -1.40 9.86 -6.53
CA PHE A 154 -0.64 10.29 -7.70
C PHE A 154 -1.41 10.13 -9.00
N MET A 155 -1.97 8.94 -9.27
CA MET A 155 -2.71 8.63 -10.50
C MET A 155 -4.11 9.23 -10.53
N ARG A 156 -4.71 9.50 -9.37
CA ARG A 156 -6.04 10.10 -9.19
C ARG A 156 -7.12 9.43 -10.04
N PRO A 157 -7.35 8.14 -9.91
CA PRO A 157 -8.46 7.46 -10.59
C PRO A 157 -9.82 8.02 -10.11
N TYR A 158 -9.87 8.54 -8.90
CA TYR A 158 -11.00 9.25 -8.30
C TYR A 158 -10.51 10.38 -7.39
N LYS A 159 -11.43 11.25 -6.97
CA LYS A 159 -11.23 12.33 -6.00
C LYS A 159 -12.20 12.15 -4.84
N VAL A 160 -11.93 12.85 -3.73
CA VAL A 160 -12.91 12.98 -2.64
C VAL A 160 -14.18 13.66 -3.21
N GLY A 161 -15.33 13.08 -2.91
CA GLY A 161 -16.62 13.46 -3.46
C GLY A 161 -17.08 12.65 -4.67
N ASP A 162 -16.21 11.89 -5.34
CA ASP A 162 -16.61 11.05 -6.47
C ASP A 162 -17.40 9.82 -5.98
N PHE A 163 -18.48 9.49 -6.72
CA PHE A 163 -19.21 8.23 -6.55
C PHE A 163 -18.55 7.14 -7.40
N VAL A 164 -18.08 6.09 -6.74
CA VAL A 164 -17.28 5.03 -7.36
C VAL A 164 -17.76 3.64 -6.97
N ASP A 165 -17.46 2.66 -7.84
CA ASP A 165 -17.53 1.24 -7.54
C ASP A 165 -16.10 0.68 -7.60
N CYS A 166 -15.60 0.22 -6.46
CA CYS A 166 -14.26 -0.34 -6.29
C CYS A 166 -14.28 -1.89 -6.25
N GLY A 167 -15.29 -2.51 -6.83
CA GLY A 167 -15.47 -3.95 -6.89
C GLY A 167 -16.07 -4.55 -5.62
N SER A 168 -15.53 -4.26 -4.45
CA SER A 168 -16.04 -4.73 -3.15
C SER A 168 -17.04 -3.78 -2.49
N VAL A 169 -17.03 -2.50 -2.88
CA VAL A 169 -17.87 -1.45 -2.29
C VAL A 169 -18.22 -0.40 -3.34
N THR A 170 -19.46 0.09 -3.28
CA THR A 170 -19.94 1.20 -4.10
C THR A 170 -20.40 2.34 -3.18
N GLY A 171 -19.93 3.55 -3.44
CA GLY A 171 -20.28 4.72 -2.64
C GLY A 171 -19.47 5.95 -3.02
N THR A 172 -19.66 7.00 -2.23
CA THR A 172 -18.94 8.27 -2.38
C THR A 172 -17.64 8.23 -1.56
N ILE A 173 -16.54 8.61 -2.19
CA ILE A 173 -15.25 8.75 -1.50
C ILE A 173 -15.32 9.92 -0.53
N SER A 174 -15.24 9.64 0.77
CA SER A 174 -15.26 10.67 1.82
C SER A 174 -13.87 11.12 2.19
N GLU A 175 -12.90 10.19 2.22
CA GLU A 175 -11.52 10.49 2.58
C GLU A 175 -10.56 9.50 1.90
N LEU A 176 -9.38 9.99 1.52
CA LEU A 176 -8.28 9.17 1.01
C LEU A 176 -7.11 9.24 1.98
N GLY A 177 -7.01 8.23 2.85
CA GLY A 177 -5.96 8.11 3.85
C GLY A 177 -4.73 7.36 3.34
N LEU A 178 -3.69 7.29 4.19
CA LEU A 178 -2.42 6.63 3.85
C LEU A 178 -2.58 5.10 3.71
N PHE A 179 -3.38 4.47 4.57
CA PHE A 179 -3.56 3.02 4.61
C PHE A 179 -4.88 2.56 4.00
N SER A 180 -5.92 3.40 4.11
CA SER A 180 -7.28 3.08 3.70
C SER A 180 -7.97 4.29 3.10
N THR A 181 -8.93 4.03 2.25
CA THR A 181 -9.88 5.00 1.72
C THR A 181 -11.22 4.82 2.41
N ILE A 182 -11.85 5.92 2.78
CA ILE A 182 -13.17 5.93 3.40
C ILE A 182 -14.22 6.15 2.33
N VAL A 183 -15.17 5.24 2.27
CA VAL A 183 -16.31 5.26 1.34
C VAL A 183 -17.60 5.34 2.14
N THR A 184 -18.48 6.28 1.79
CA THR A 184 -19.84 6.36 2.33
C THR A 184 -20.83 5.84 1.29
N THR A 185 -21.57 4.81 1.64
CA THR A 185 -22.60 4.24 0.76
C THR A 185 -23.81 5.16 0.63
N LEU A 186 -24.73 4.88 -0.32
CA LEU A 186 -25.94 5.69 -0.53
C LEU A 186 -26.88 5.69 0.67
N ASP A 187 -26.86 4.64 1.49
CA ASP A 187 -27.61 4.51 2.74
C ASP A 187 -26.87 5.06 3.96
N GLY A 188 -25.73 5.77 3.74
CA GLY A 188 -24.99 6.48 4.77
C GLY A 188 -24.03 5.63 5.60
N ILE A 189 -23.73 4.39 5.18
CA ILE A 189 -22.82 3.52 5.92
C ILE A 189 -21.38 3.92 5.64
N PHE A 190 -20.59 4.07 6.70
CA PHE A 190 -19.15 4.29 6.66
C PHE A 190 -18.42 2.97 6.42
N ILE A 191 -17.61 2.91 5.37
CA ILE A 191 -16.79 1.75 5.04
C ILE A 191 -15.34 2.19 4.87
N SER A 192 -14.44 1.61 5.67
CA SER A 192 -12.98 1.79 5.51
C SER A 192 -12.42 0.63 4.68
N VAL A 193 -11.91 0.92 3.52
CA VAL A 193 -11.37 -0.08 2.57
C VAL A 193 -9.85 0.07 2.49
N PRO A 194 -9.05 -0.99 2.70
CA PRO A 194 -7.60 -0.95 2.50
C PRO A 194 -7.23 -0.49 1.09
N ASN A 195 -6.28 0.43 0.98
CA ASN A 195 -5.90 1.00 -0.31
C ASN A 195 -5.42 -0.04 -1.32
N SER A 196 -4.72 -1.09 -0.87
CA SER A 196 -4.25 -2.19 -1.72
C SER A 196 -5.40 -2.97 -2.36
N THR A 197 -6.54 -3.11 -1.66
CA THR A 197 -7.75 -3.76 -2.18
C THR A 197 -8.35 -2.93 -3.31
N ILE A 198 -8.47 -1.61 -3.13
CA ILE A 198 -9.00 -0.70 -4.15
C ILE A 198 -8.08 -0.66 -5.37
N PHE A 199 -6.77 -0.45 -5.15
CA PHE A 199 -5.80 -0.33 -6.23
C PHE A 199 -5.65 -1.63 -7.06
N GLY A 200 -5.84 -2.77 -6.42
CA GLY A 200 -5.80 -4.09 -7.06
C GLY A 200 -7.08 -4.48 -7.80
N SER A 201 -8.16 -3.67 -7.74
CA SER A 201 -9.46 -3.94 -8.33
C SER A 201 -9.78 -2.96 -9.46
N PRO A 202 -10.64 -3.33 -10.43
CA PRO A 202 -11.18 -2.37 -11.38
C PRO A 202 -11.95 -1.26 -10.65
N ILE A 203 -11.66 -0.01 -10.97
CA ILE A 203 -12.34 1.16 -10.40
C ILE A 203 -13.28 1.74 -11.46
N LYS A 204 -14.60 1.72 -11.18
CA LYS A 204 -15.60 2.40 -12.01
C LYS A 204 -15.93 3.74 -11.35
N ASN A 205 -15.51 4.83 -11.96
CA ASN A 205 -15.82 6.17 -11.48
C ASN A 205 -17.02 6.73 -12.26
N TYR A 206 -18.13 6.88 -11.56
CA TYR A 206 -19.38 7.39 -12.14
C TYR A 206 -19.44 8.92 -12.19
N SER A 207 -18.57 9.60 -11.42
CA SER A 207 -18.56 11.08 -11.34
C SER A 207 -17.55 11.73 -12.27
N ARG A 208 -16.54 10.98 -12.73
CA ARG A 208 -15.41 11.53 -13.50
C ARG A 208 -15.82 12.10 -14.86
N ASN A 209 -16.74 11.42 -15.56
CA ASN A 209 -17.21 11.84 -16.88
C ASN A 209 -18.38 12.80 -16.73
N ALA A 210 -18.39 13.86 -17.53
CA ALA A 210 -19.44 14.88 -17.49
C ALA A 210 -20.82 14.36 -17.87
N ARG A 211 -20.91 13.27 -18.62
CA ARG A 211 -22.15 12.68 -19.11
C ARG A 211 -22.15 11.17 -18.98
N ARG A 212 -23.34 10.61 -18.82
CA ARG A 212 -23.57 9.16 -18.71
C ARG A 212 -24.69 8.73 -19.66
N MET A 213 -24.56 7.51 -20.14
CA MET A 213 -25.58 6.85 -20.96
C MET A 213 -26.57 6.10 -20.07
N ALA A 214 -27.85 6.33 -20.28
CA ALA A 214 -28.94 5.60 -19.67
C ALA A 214 -29.54 4.61 -20.66
N ASN A 215 -29.97 3.45 -20.15
CA ASN A 215 -30.79 2.48 -20.87
C ASN A 215 -32.01 2.18 -20.00
N ILE A 216 -33.21 2.42 -20.52
CA ILE A 216 -34.47 2.12 -19.83
C ILE A 216 -35.28 1.23 -20.76
N THR A 217 -35.59 0.02 -20.34
CA THR A 217 -36.34 -0.93 -21.17
C THR A 217 -37.79 -0.95 -20.73
N VAL A 218 -38.71 -0.83 -21.70
CA VAL A 218 -40.14 -1.07 -21.57
C VAL A 218 -40.55 -2.18 -22.52
N ARG A 219 -41.64 -2.87 -22.23
CA ARG A 219 -42.13 -4.00 -22.99
C ARG A 219 -43.49 -3.70 -23.60
N ILE A 220 -43.68 -4.09 -24.86
CA ILE A 220 -44.98 -4.01 -25.54
C ILE A 220 -45.35 -5.36 -26.09
N SER A 221 -46.65 -5.55 -26.41
CA SER A 221 -47.15 -6.79 -27.02
C SER A 221 -46.67 -6.93 -28.46
N TYR A 222 -46.53 -8.17 -28.92
CA TYR A 222 -46.28 -8.46 -30.32
C TYR A 222 -47.44 -8.03 -31.26
N SER A 223 -48.65 -7.84 -30.71
CA SER A 223 -49.81 -7.34 -31.46
C SER A 223 -49.81 -5.82 -31.64
N ASP A 224 -48.95 -5.10 -30.92
CA ASP A 224 -48.89 -3.62 -30.95
C ASP A 224 -48.15 -3.09 -32.17
N ASN A 225 -48.43 -1.89 -32.57
CA ASN A 225 -47.79 -1.21 -33.71
C ASN A 225 -46.39 -0.74 -33.32
N LEU A 226 -45.35 -1.51 -33.64
CA LEU A 226 -43.97 -1.26 -33.30
C LEU A 226 -43.46 0.12 -33.80
N PRO A 227 -43.67 0.56 -35.06
CA PRO A 227 -43.26 1.89 -35.52
C PRO A 227 -43.85 3.03 -34.67
N GLN A 228 -45.16 2.99 -34.38
CA GLN A 228 -45.83 4.01 -33.56
C GLN A 228 -45.28 4.03 -32.13
N ALA A 229 -44.99 2.88 -31.54
CA ALA A 229 -44.38 2.79 -30.21
C ALA A 229 -42.97 3.40 -30.20
N ILE A 230 -42.15 3.18 -31.24
CA ILE A 230 -40.83 3.77 -31.38
C ILE A 230 -40.93 5.31 -31.47
N ASP A 231 -41.85 5.83 -32.27
CA ASP A 231 -42.04 7.25 -32.46
C ASP A 231 -42.54 7.91 -31.17
N LEU A 232 -43.44 7.28 -30.44
CA LEU A 232 -43.85 7.74 -29.11
C LEU A 232 -42.69 7.85 -28.13
N LEU A 233 -41.86 6.82 -28.04
CA LEU A 233 -40.73 6.80 -27.11
C LEU A 233 -39.64 7.80 -27.52
N LYS A 234 -39.42 8.02 -28.81
CA LYS A 234 -38.55 9.11 -29.29
C LYS A 234 -39.06 10.46 -28.85
N LYS A 235 -40.38 10.71 -29.02
CA LYS A 235 -41.03 11.97 -28.60
C LYS A 235 -40.83 12.19 -27.10
N VAL A 236 -41.00 11.19 -26.26
CA VAL A 236 -40.75 11.28 -24.81
C VAL A 236 -39.31 11.73 -24.50
N MET A 237 -38.33 11.21 -25.24
CA MET A 237 -36.92 11.61 -25.06
C MET A 237 -36.65 13.01 -25.65
N ASP A 238 -37.32 13.39 -26.73
CA ASP A 238 -37.15 14.69 -27.39
C ASP A 238 -37.75 15.85 -26.58
N GLU A 239 -38.85 15.62 -25.90
CA GLU A 239 -39.54 16.58 -25.04
C GLU A 239 -38.76 16.85 -23.71
N ASN A 240 -37.85 15.98 -23.34
CA ASN A 240 -37.05 16.17 -22.14
C ASN A 240 -35.80 16.99 -22.45
N GLU A 241 -35.75 18.23 -21.97
CA GLU A 241 -34.66 19.18 -22.20
C GLU A 241 -33.33 18.75 -21.55
N GLN A 242 -33.35 17.90 -20.53
CA GLN A 242 -32.18 17.43 -19.82
C GLN A 242 -31.48 16.26 -20.54
N ILE A 243 -32.11 15.69 -21.57
CA ILE A 243 -31.53 14.71 -22.44
C ILE A 243 -30.63 15.37 -23.46
N LEU A 244 -29.38 14.96 -23.54
CA LEU A 244 -28.42 15.48 -24.52
C LEU A 244 -28.81 15.01 -25.93
N LYS A 245 -28.77 15.91 -26.87
CA LYS A 245 -29.12 15.63 -28.28
C LYS A 245 -27.92 15.14 -29.10
N ASP A 246 -26.73 15.25 -28.56
CA ASP A 246 -25.50 14.67 -29.14
C ASP A 246 -24.73 13.85 -28.11
N PRO A 247 -24.58 12.53 -28.32
CA PRO A 247 -25.22 11.69 -29.38
C PRO A 247 -26.73 11.65 -29.29
N ALA A 248 -27.37 11.56 -30.44
CA ALA A 248 -28.84 11.53 -30.53
C ALA A 248 -29.44 10.38 -29.74
N PRO A 249 -30.52 10.60 -28.98
CA PRO A 249 -31.24 9.53 -28.32
C PRO A 249 -31.81 8.53 -29.32
N MET A 250 -31.90 7.26 -28.96
CA MET A 250 -32.37 6.20 -29.83
C MET A 250 -33.22 5.18 -29.08
N VAL A 251 -34.14 4.54 -29.81
CA VAL A 251 -34.88 3.38 -29.30
C VAL A 251 -34.33 2.14 -29.95
N LEU A 252 -33.86 1.19 -29.14
CA LEU A 252 -33.40 -0.10 -29.56
C LEU A 252 -34.55 -1.11 -29.41
N VAL A 253 -34.66 -2.02 -30.37
CA VAL A 253 -35.68 -3.08 -30.38
C VAL A 253 -35.01 -4.39 -30.16
N ASP A 254 -35.57 -5.21 -29.26
CA ASP A 254 -35.16 -6.57 -29.01
C ASP A 254 -36.42 -7.46 -28.91
N LEU A 255 -36.40 -8.63 -29.58
CA LEU A 255 -37.51 -9.57 -29.61
C LEU A 255 -37.30 -10.61 -28.50
N ALA A 256 -38.17 -10.57 -27.47
CA ALA A 256 -38.13 -11.49 -26.35
C ALA A 256 -39.22 -12.53 -26.42
N ASP A 257 -39.20 -13.55 -25.56
CA ASP A 257 -40.09 -14.73 -25.62
C ASP A 257 -41.60 -14.38 -25.60
N SER A 258 -41.97 -13.28 -24.90
CA SER A 258 -43.38 -12.93 -24.70
C SER A 258 -43.65 -11.41 -24.92
N SER A 259 -42.69 -10.66 -25.42
CA SER A 259 -42.79 -9.22 -25.61
C SER A 259 -41.80 -8.70 -26.65
N VAL A 260 -42.05 -7.51 -27.17
CA VAL A 260 -41.06 -6.72 -27.87
C VAL A 260 -40.48 -5.72 -26.83
N ASN A 261 -39.20 -5.85 -26.58
CA ASN A 261 -38.49 -4.95 -25.64
C ASN A 261 -38.02 -3.71 -26.39
N LEU A 262 -38.42 -2.55 -25.91
CA LEU A 262 -38.00 -1.23 -26.41
C LEU A 262 -37.08 -0.58 -25.39
N THR A 263 -35.80 -0.38 -25.73
CA THR A 263 -34.84 0.22 -24.83
C THR A 263 -34.55 1.66 -25.27
N LEU A 264 -35.01 2.61 -24.46
CA LEU A 264 -34.66 4.02 -24.59
C LEU A 264 -33.18 4.17 -24.18
N ARG A 265 -32.38 4.60 -25.14
CA ARG A 265 -30.95 4.89 -24.91
C ARG A 265 -30.71 6.37 -25.13
N PHE A 266 -30.23 7.04 -24.10
CA PHE A 266 -29.95 8.46 -24.16
C PHE A 266 -28.75 8.84 -23.26
N TRP A 267 -28.23 10.04 -23.47
CA TRP A 267 -27.17 10.61 -22.65
C TRP A 267 -27.76 11.75 -21.84
N ALA A 268 -27.34 11.86 -20.59
CA ALA A 268 -27.65 12.98 -19.71
C ALA A 268 -26.39 13.47 -18.99
N SER A 269 -26.38 14.73 -18.58
CA SER A 269 -25.34 15.24 -17.69
C SER A 269 -25.31 14.45 -16.38
N ASN A 270 -24.14 14.26 -15.84
CA ASN A 270 -23.97 13.48 -14.63
C ASN A 270 -24.75 14.04 -13.44
N ASP A 271 -24.89 15.36 -13.35
CA ASP A 271 -25.56 16.07 -12.26
C ASP A 271 -27.07 15.81 -12.20
N VAL A 272 -27.70 15.61 -13.36
CA VAL A 272 -29.15 15.37 -13.49
C VAL A 272 -29.49 13.94 -13.90
N TYR A 273 -28.48 13.08 -14.01
CA TYR A 273 -28.64 11.71 -14.54
C TYR A 273 -29.74 10.91 -13.83
N TRP A 274 -29.76 10.92 -12.51
CA TRP A 274 -30.72 10.16 -11.74
C TRP A 274 -32.13 10.75 -11.80
N ASP A 275 -32.24 12.06 -11.84
CA ASP A 275 -33.55 12.75 -11.98
C ASP A 275 -34.19 12.41 -13.31
N VAL A 276 -33.41 12.50 -14.39
CA VAL A 276 -33.86 12.11 -15.74
C VAL A 276 -34.20 10.64 -15.81
N TYR A 277 -33.33 9.77 -15.30
CA TYR A 277 -33.53 8.32 -15.33
C TYR A 277 -34.82 7.89 -14.64
N TRP A 278 -35.00 8.33 -13.39
CA TRP A 278 -36.18 7.96 -12.60
C TRP A 278 -37.42 8.69 -13.07
N GLY A 279 -37.30 9.94 -13.51
CA GLY A 279 -38.41 10.74 -14.08
C GLY A 279 -39.01 10.06 -15.32
N ILE A 280 -38.16 9.68 -16.28
CA ILE A 280 -38.62 8.95 -17.49
C ILE A 280 -39.21 7.61 -17.08
N LYS A 281 -38.53 6.84 -16.27
CA LYS A 281 -38.98 5.50 -15.87
C LYS A 281 -40.35 5.51 -15.17
N ALA A 282 -40.59 6.51 -14.33
CA ALA A 282 -41.87 6.65 -13.64
C ALA A 282 -43.06 6.92 -14.57
N GLN A 283 -42.87 7.73 -15.62
CA GLN A 283 -43.93 8.09 -16.55
C GLN A 283 -44.20 7.04 -17.65
N LEU A 284 -43.20 6.17 -17.96
CA LEU A 284 -43.27 5.24 -19.09
C LEU A 284 -44.51 4.35 -19.08
N LYS A 285 -44.92 3.85 -17.92
CA LYS A 285 -46.11 2.98 -17.86
C LYS A 285 -47.37 3.71 -18.35
N ALA A 286 -47.65 4.89 -17.78
CA ALA A 286 -48.81 5.69 -18.19
C ALA A 286 -48.73 6.09 -19.68
N THR A 287 -47.56 6.55 -20.11
CA THR A 287 -47.35 6.95 -21.53
C THR A 287 -47.63 5.79 -22.50
N ILE A 288 -47.24 4.57 -22.19
CA ILE A 288 -47.49 3.39 -23.04
C ILE A 288 -48.99 3.02 -23.03
N GLU A 289 -49.60 2.96 -21.85
CA GLU A 289 -51.02 2.59 -21.69
C GLU A 289 -51.96 3.61 -22.29
N ASP A 290 -51.73 4.93 -22.07
CA ASP A 290 -52.54 6.03 -22.60
C ASP A 290 -52.49 6.13 -24.14
N ALA A 291 -51.37 5.70 -24.71
CA ALA A 291 -51.24 5.57 -26.18
C ALA A 291 -51.85 4.30 -26.77
N GLY A 292 -52.49 3.46 -25.95
CA GLY A 292 -53.19 2.24 -26.35
C GLY A 292 -52.28 1.02 -26.56
N PHE A 293 -51.02 1.07 -26.14
CA PHE A 293 -50.13 -0.11 -26.17
C PHE A 293 -50.29 -0.97 -24.92
N SER A 294 -50.07 -2.26 -25.09
CA SER A 294 -50.25 -3.24 -24.02
C SER A 294 -48.91 -3.70 -23.43
N ILE A 295 -48.77 -3.62 -22.11
CA ILE A 295 -47.63 -4.23 -21.43
C ILE A 295 -47.96 -5.73 -21.19
N PRO A 296 -47.33 -6.66 -21.92
CA PRO A 296 -47.73 -8.04 -21.93
C PRO A 296 -47.32 -8.79 -20.66
N PHE A 297 -48.20 -9.65 -20.21
CA PHE A 297 -47.85 -10.71 -19.25
C PHE A 297 -47.10 -11.84 -19.96
N PRO A 298 -46.41 -12.74 -19.23
CA PRO A 298 -45.81 -13.94 -19.82
C PRO A 298 -46.86 -14.73 -20.63
N GLN A 299 -46.57 -14.97 -21.89
CA GLN A 299 -47.46 -15.68 -22.81
C GLN A 299 -47.14 -17.19 -22.82
N ARG A 300 -48.19 -18.01 -22.86
CA ARG A 300 -48.05 -19.47 -23.03
C ARG A 300 -49.08 -19.96 -24.02
N VAL A 301 -48.67 -20.72 -25.02
CA VAL A 301 -49.57 -21.43 -25.93
C VAL A 301 -49.84 -22.81 -25.33
N ILE A 302 -51.12 -23.10 -25.07
CA ILE A 302 -51.55 -24.40 -24.57
C ILE A 302 -52.31 -25.09 -25.69
N THR A 303 -51.80 -26.25 -26.15
CA THR A 303 -52.46 -27.09 -27.12
C THR A 303 -53.10 -28.28 -26.40
N PHE A 304 -54.42 -28.41 -26.49
CA PHE A 304 -55.12 -29.56 -25.99
C PHE A 304 -55.11 -30.68 -27.04
N ALA A 305 -54.52 -31.81 -26.72
CA ALA A 305 -54.61 -32.98 -27.56
C ALA A 305 -56.04 -33.61 -27.43
N ASN A 306 -56.87 -33.51 -28.45
CA ASN A 306 -58.09 -34.28 -28.46
C ASN A 306 -57.75 -35.77 -28.49
N LYS A 307 -58.15 -36.53 -27.48
CA LYS A 307 -58.19 -37.98 -27.55
C LYS A 307 -59.31 -38.29 -28.50
N GLU A 308 -59.00 -38.69 -29.78
CA GLU A 308 -59.91 -39.39 -30.57
C GLU A 308 -60.19 -40.73 -29.89
N SER A 309 -61.49 -40.97 -29.54
CA SER A 309 -62.01 -42.21 -28.97
C SER A 309 -62.22 -43.26 -30.03
#